data_2bd76b26e8e62c9cdfa15ad547a5178f
#
_entry.id   2bd76b26e8e62c9cdfa15ad547a5178f
#
_cell.length_a   1.000
_cell.length_b   1.000
_cell.length_c   1.000
_cell.angle_alpha   90.00
_cell.angle_beta   90.00
_cell.angle_gamma   90.00
#
_symmetry.space_group_name_H-M   'P 1'
#
loop_
_entity.id
_entity.type
_entity.pdbx_description
1 polymer ?
#
loop_
_entity_poly.entity_id
_entity_poly.type
_entity_poly.pdbx_seq_one_letter_code
_entity_poly.pdbx_strand_id
1 'polypeptide(L)'
;RQDLGTCSTHLDQPKRGFSFNKDGPLDMRFNNKIGTPLSVWLENASEEQIRDILYKFGDEKHAKLISNAIVKSKIKNKITTTTQLSNIIKDVHPEKNKKIHPATKSFQAFRIFINNELEEFAESLKAAEKLLKLGGYVVTIAFHSLEDNIIKNFFKPSLISFPKDIPINNKEEKRFKCIAKKVRASK
;
A
#
# COMPACT_ATOMS: atom_id res chain seq x y z
N ARG A 1 6.84 -0.68 18.74
CA ARG A 1 5.79 -1.29 17.91
C ARG A 1 5.32 -0.27 16.90
N GLN A 2 5.30 -0.63 15.64
CA GLN A 2 4.73 0.16 14.57
C GLN A 2 3.62 -0.65 13.91
N ASP A 3 2.41 -0.09 13.86
CA ASP A 3 1.28 -0.68 13.18
C ASP A 3 1.15 0.01 11.81
N LEU A 4 1.18 -0.77 10.75
CA LEU A 4 1.05 -0.30 9.37
C LEU A 4 -0.38 -0.48 8.87
N GLY A 5 -0.84 0.46 8.07
CA GLY A 5 -2.15 0.41 7.48
C GLY A 5 -3.27 0.99 8.35
N THR A 6 -4.51 0.62 8.02
CA THR A 6 -5.70 1.10 8.73
C THR A 6 -5.96 0.31 10.00
N CYS A 7 -6.26 1.02 11.09
CA CYS A 7 -6.88 0.41 12.27
C CYS A 7 -8.41 0.45 12.16
N SER A 8 -9.10 -0.31 13.02
CA SER A 8 -10.57 -0.35 13.05
C SER A 8 -11.20 1.05 13.18
N THR A 9 -10.60 1.92 13.99
CA THR A 9 -11.08 3.30 14.15
C THR A 9 -11.08 4.12 12.85
N HIS A 10 -10.13 3.90 11.93
CA HIS A 10 -10.12 4.55 10.63
C HIS A 10 -11.27 4.06 9.74
N LEU A 11 -11.58 2.75 9.78
CA LEU A 11 -12.67 2.15 8.99
C LEU A 11 -14.05 2.47 9.55
N ASP A 12 -14.16 2.60 10.87
CA ASP A 12 -15.42 2.86 11.57
C ASP A 12 -15.87 4.32 11.47
N GLN A 13 -14.95 5.24 11.17
CA GLN A 13 -15.23 6.67 11.02
C GLN A 13 -15.48 7.06 9.56
N PRO A 14 -16.72 7.25 9.09
CA PRO A 14 -17.01 7.59 7.69
C PRO A 14 -16.32 8.86 7.23
N LYS A 15 -16.17 9.84 8.12
CA LYS A 15 -15.52 11.13 7.84
C LYS A 15 -14.04 11.03 7.42
N ARG A 16 -13.42 9.86 7.62
CA ARG A 16 -12.02 9.63 7.24
C ARG A 16 -11.85 9.13 5.80
N GLY A 17 -12.91 8.65 5.16
CA GLY A 17 -12.90 8.24 3.76
C GLY A 17 -12.20 6.93 3.43
N PHE A 18 -11.96 6.05 4.41
CA PHE A 18 -11.29 4.75 4.19
C PHE A 18 -12.26 3.62 3.82
N SER A 19 -13.53 3.76 4.16
CA SER A 19 -14.54 2.72 3.95
C SER A 19 -15.48 3.10 2.81
N PHE A 20 -15.85 2.13 2.01
CA PHE A 20 -16.90 2.25 1.00
C PHE A 20 -18.26 1.70 1.48
N ASN A 21 -18.31 1.12 2.68
CA ASN A 21 -19.55 0.62 3.28
C ASN A 21 -20.40 1.74 3.92
N LYS A 22 -19.75 2.83 4.29
CA LYS A 22 -20.41 4.02 4.83
C LYS A 22 -19.96 5.21 4.01
N ASP A 23 -20.90 6.04 3.57
CA ASP A 23 -20.56 7.24 2.79
C ASP A 23 -19.80 8.26 3.64
N GLY A 24 -18.82 8.88 3.02
CA GLY A 24 -18.01 9.91 3.64
C GLY A 24 -17.15 10.65 2.61
N PRO A 25 -16.48 11.75 3.00
CA PRO A 25 -15.60 12.47 2.11
C PRO A 25 -14.47 11.57 1.62
N LEU A 26 -14.10 11.68 0.36
CA LEU A 26 -13.05 10.89 -0.26
C LEU A 26 -11.68 11.48 0.08
N ASP A 27 -11.26 11.33 1.34
CA ASP A 27 -9.99 11.87 1.85
C ASP A 27 -8.88 10.81 1.87
N MET A 28 -9.01 9.74 2.60
CA MET A 28 -8.07 8.62 2.79
C MET A 28 -6.71 8.96 3.44
N ARG A 29 -6.46 10.17 3.90
CA ARG A 29 -5.21 10.52 4.58
C ARG A 29 -5.22 10.04 6.04
N PHE A 30 -4.12 9.46 6.50
CA PHE A 30 -3.93 9.17 7.94
C PHE A 30 -3.82 10.44 8.77
N ASN A 31 -3.13 11.46 8.24
CA ASN A 31 -3.09 12.80 8.82
C ASN A 31 -3.80 13.78 7.88
N ASN A 32 -5.01 14.19 8.21
CA ASN A 32 -5.82 15.11 7.40
C ASN A 32 -5.31 16.56 7.38
N LYS A 33 -4.28 16.88 8.15
CA LYS A 33 -3.64 18.21 8.15
C LYS A 33 -2.52 18.30 7.10
N ILE A 34 -2.05 17.18 6.56
CA ILE A 34 -0.89 17.10 5.65
C ILE A 34 -1.30 16.40 4.36
N GLY A 35 -0.69 16.82 3.26
CA GLY A 35 -0.89 16.18 1.95
C GLY A 35 -2.22 16.55 1.29
N THR A 36 -2.52 15.87 0.19
CA THR A 36 -3.68 16.13 -0.67
C THR A 36 -4.73 15.04 -0.50
N PRO A 37 -6.01 15.36 -0.21
CA PRO A 37 -7.08 14.38 -0.19
C PRO A 37 -7.21 13.63 -1.53
N LEU A 38 -7.67 12.39 -1.49
CA LEU A 38 -7.83 11.59 -2.71
C LEU A 38 -8.77 12.26 -3.71
N SER A 39 -9.86 12.89 -3.26
CA SER A 39 -10.79 13.62 -4.14
C SER A 39 -10.10 14.71 -4.96
N VAL A 40 -9.25 15.51 -4.31
CA VAL A 40 -8.49 16.59 -4.97
C VAL A 40 -7.42 16.04 -5.90
N TRP A 41 -6.74 14.98 -5.50
CA TRP A 41 -5.77 14.32 -6.35
C TRP A 41 -6.43 13.73 -7.61
N LEU A 42 -7.57 13.05 -7.48
CA LEU A 42 -8.33 12.49 -8.60
C LEU A 42 -8.78 13.56 -9.60
N GLU A 43 -9.12 14.77 -9.17
CA GLU A 43 -9.50 15.87 -10.08
C GLU A 43 -8.40 16.14 -11.11
N ASN A 44 -7.14 16.08 -10.71
CA ASN A 44 -5.99 16.44 -11.54
C ASN A 44 -5.28 15.24 -12.17
N ALA A 45 -5.51 14.03 -11.69
CA ALA A 45 -4.81 12.83 -12.13
C ALA A 45 -5.20 12.43 -13.56
N SER A 46 -4.23 12.02 -14.37
CA SER A 46 -4.48 11.43 -15.69
C SER A 46 -4.98 9.98 -15.57
N GLU A 47 -5.57 9.45 -16.66
CA GLU A 47 -5.96 8.04 -16.71
C GLU A 47 -4.77 7.11 -16.45
N GLU A 48 -3.62 7.45 -16.99
CA GLU A 48 -2.39 6.69 -16.84
C GLU A 48 -1.92 6.65 -15.38
N GLN A 49 -1.90 7.79 -14.71
CA GLN A 49 -1.54 7.85 -13.29
C GLN A 49 -2.48 7.01 -12.41
N ILE A 50 -3.79 7.10 -12.65
CA ILE A 50 -4.77 6.29 -11.91
C ILE A 50 -4.56 4.80 -12.19
N ARG A 51 -4.38 4.40 -13.44
CA ARG A 51 -4.14 3.02 -13.84
C ARG A 51 -2.89 2.45 -13.17
N ASP A 52 -1.80 3.20 -13.18
CA ASP A 52 -0.52 2.76 -12.64
C ASP A 52 -0.58 2.55 -11.13
N ILE A 53 -1.28 3.43 -10.40
CA ILE A 53 -1.53 3.27 -8.97
C ILE A 53 -2.35 2.02 -8.69
N LEU A 54 -3.44 1.82 -9.40
CA LEU A 54 -4.32 0.66 -9.23
C LEU A 54 -3.57 -0.65 -9.49
N TYR A 55 -2.73 -0.67 -10.52
CA TYR A 55 -1.91 -1.83 -10.85
C TYR A 55 -0.80 -2.07 -9.83
N LYS A 56 0.00 -1.03 -9.54
CA LYS A 56 1.19 -1.11 -8.70
C LYS A 56 0.86 -1.42 -7.24
N PHE A 57 -0.16 -0.79 -6.68
CA PHE A 57 -0.48 -0.87 -5.26
C PHE A 57 -1.68 -1.75 -4.93
N GLY A 58 -2.55 -2.02 -5.90
CA GLY A 58 -3.75 -2.84 -5.70
C GLY A 58 -3.67 -4.24 -6.31
N ASP A 59 -2.66 -4.51 -7.13
CA ASP A 59 -2.66 -5.71 -8.00
C ASP A 59 -4.01 -5.86 -8.74
N GLU A 60 -4.54 -4.71 -9.22
CA GLU A 60 -5.86 -4.64 -9.84
C GLU A 60 -5.77 -4.98 -11.33
N LYS A 61 -6.27 -6.15 -11.69
CA LYS A 61 -6.23 -6.65 -13.07
C LYS A 61 -7.05 -5.81 -14.04
N HIS A 62 -8.08 -5.14 -13.54
CA HIS A 62 -8.99 -4.30 -14.33
C HIS A 62 -8.65 -2.81 -14.22
N ALA A 63 -7.40 -2.47 -13.86
CA ALA A 63 -6.93 -1.11 -13.64
C ALA A 63 -7.23 -0.17 -14.81
N LYS A 64 -7.04 -0.62 -16.07
CA LYS A 64 -7.35 0.16 -17.27
C LYS A 64 -8.84 0.49 -17.39
N LEU A 65 -9.70 -0.47 -17.13
CA LEU A 65 -11.15 -0.28 -17.22
C LEU A 65 -11.64 0.69 -16.13
N ILE A 66 -11.14 0.53 -14.92
CA ILE A 66 -11.49 1.35 -13.76
C ILE A 66 -10.96 2.77 -13.94
N SER A 67 -9.70 2.97 -14.36
CA SER A 67 -9.13 4.31 -14.56
C SER A 67 -9.90 5.10 -15.62
N ASN A 68 -10.25 4.46 -16.74
CA ASN A 68 -11.07 5.06 -17.78
C ASN A 68 -12.46 5.49 -17.25
N ALA A 69 -13.12 4.64 -16.46
CA ALA A 69 -14.42 4.96 -15.85
C ALA A 69 -14.33 6.14 -14.89
N ILE A 70 -13.28 6.18 -14.05
CA ILE A 70 -13.03 7.30 -13.13
C ILE A 70 -12.84 8.61 -13.92
N VAL A 71 -12.01 8.60 -14.96
CA VAL A 71 -11.78 9.80 -15.80
C VAL A 71 -13.05 10.27 -16.49
N LYS A 72 -13.81 9.36 -17.09
CA LYS A 72 -15.11 9.70 -17.70
C LYS A 72 -16.11 10.28 -16.70
N SER A 73 -16.11 9.76 -15.48
CA SER A 73 -17.02 10.23 -14.44
C SER A 73 -16.62 11.61 -13.93
N LYS A 74 -15.34 11.87 -13.68
CA LYS A 74 -14.89 13.17 -13.15
C LYS A 74 -15.07 14.33 -14.13
N ILE A 75 -15.11 14.06 -15.44
CA ILE A 75 -15.42 15.08 -16.46
C ILE A 75 -16.87 15.55 -16.33
N LYS A 76 -17.78 14.64 -15.94
CA LYS A 76 -19.21 14.97 -15.77
C LYS A 76 -19.49 15.60 -14.41
N ASN A 77 -18.98 14.99 -13.35
CA ASN A 77 -19.20 15.41 -11.97
C ASN A 77 -17.96 15.11 -11.12
N LYS A 78 -17.63 15.99 -10.17
CA LYS A 78 -16.56 15.76 -9.21
C LYS A 78 -16.84 14.51 -8.37
N ILE A 79 -15.81 13.71 -8.13
CA ILE A 79 -15.87 12.53 -7.27
C ILE A 79 -15.40 12.95 -5.88
N THR A 80 -16.33 13.19 -4.98
CA THR A 80 -16.06 13.77 -3.66
C THR A 80 -16.32 12.82 -2.50
N THR A 81 -17.05 11.72 -2.74
CA THR A 81 -17.40 10.75 -1.69
C THR A 81 -16.94 9.34 -2.00
N THR A 82 -16.79 8.55 -0.94
CA THR A 82 -16.39 7.14 -1.03
C THR A 82 -17.41 6.30 -1.80
N THR A 83 -18.69 6.56 -1.60
CA THR A 83 -19.77 5.86 -2.30
C THR A 83 -19.77 6.16 -3.81
N GLN A 84 -19.53 7.41 -4.21
CA GLN A 84 -19.40 7.76 -5.64
C GLN A 84 -18.28 6.95 -6.30
N LEU A 85 -17.07 6.96 -5.72
CA LEU A 85 -15.95 6.20 -6.25
C LEU A 85 -16.23 4.69 -6.28
N SER A 86 -16.79 4.15 -5.20
CA SER A 86 -17.12 2.74 -5.09
C SER A 86 -18.14 2.29 -6.15
N ASN A 87 -19.17 3.09 -6.41
CA ASN A 87 -20.17 2.80 -7.43
C ASN A 87 -19.57 2.83 -8.84
N ILE A 88 -18.74 3.84 -9.17
CA ILE A 88 -18.05 3.91 -10.46
C ILE A 88 -17.24 2.64 -10.70
N ILE A 89 -16.50 2.17 -9.70
CA ILE A 89 -15.70 0.95 -9.80
C ILE A 89 -16.60 -0.27 -9.98
N LYS A 90 -17.64 -0.41 -9.14
CA LYS A 90 -18.58 -1.53 -9.16
C LYS A 90 -19.30 -1.65 -10.50
N ASP A 91 -19.68 -0.53 -11.11
CA ASP A 91 -20.43 -0.53 -12.37
C ASP A 91 -19.64 -1.12 -13.54
N VAL A 92 -18.35 -0.88 -13.58
CA VAL A 92 -17.47 -1.34 -14.66
C VAL A 92 -16.74 -2.64 -14.34
N HIS A 93 -16.67 -3.06 -13.07
CA HIS A 93 -15.90 -4.23 -12.69
C HIS A 93 -16.58 -5.52 -13.14
N PRO A 94 -15.88 -6.42 -13.89
CA PRO A 94 -16.49 -7.65 -14.42
C PRO A 94 -16.96 -8.63 -13.32
N GLU A 95 -16.27 -8.62 -12.19
CA GLU A 95 -16.46 -9.59 -11.11
C GLU A 95 -17.40 -9.07 -10.01
N LYS A 96 -18.64 -8.69 -10.39
CA LYS A 96 -19.62 -8.07 -9.46
C LYS A 96 -20.11 -9.00 -8.34
N ASN A 97 -20.05 -10.33 -8.56
CA ASN A 97 -20.67 -11.34 -7.68
C ASN A 97 -19.66 -12.09 -6.81
N LYS A 98 -18.43 -11.59 -6.67
CA LYS A 98 -17.45 -12.21 -5.78
C LYS A 98 -17.71 -11.88 -4.31
N LYS A 99 -17.23 -12.78 -3.42
CA LYS A 99 -17.28 -12.61 -1.97
C LYS A 99 -16.61 -11.31 -1.48
N ILE A 100 -15.62 -10.81 -2.23
CA ILE A 100 -14.89 -9.57 -1.94
C ILE A 100 -15.46 -8.45 -2.80
N HIS A 101 -15.76 -7.30 -2.18
CA HIS A 101 -16.30 -6.16 -2.89
C HIS A 101 -15.35 -5.67 -4.01
N PRO A 102 -15.85 -5.35 -5.23
CA PRO A 102 -15.01 -4.96 -6.37
C PRO A 102 -14.07 -3.78 -6.10
N ALA A 103 -14.48 -2.81 -5.28
CA ALA A 103 -13.68 -1.64 -4.95
C ALA A 103 -12.55 -1.90 -3.94
N THR A 104 -12.48 -3.09 -3.31
CA THR A 104 -11.53 -3.36 -2.21
C THR A 104 -10.07 -3.09 -2.63
N LYS A 105 -9.65 -3.65 -3.75
CA LYS A 105 -8.27 -3.49 -4.26
C LYS A 105 -7.96 -2.06 -4.66
N SER A 106 -8.91 -1.38 -5.29
CA SER A 106 -8.76 0.02 -5.70
C SER A 106 -8.65 0.95 -4.50
N PHE A 107 -9.49 0.76 -3.47
CA PHE A 107 -9.41 1.54 -2.23
C PHE A 107 -8.09 1.29 -1.49
N GLN A 108 -7.62 0.04 -1.43
CA GLN A 108 -6.30 -0.28 -0.89
C GLN A 108 -5.19 0.42 -1.67
N ALA A 109 -5.23 0.42 -3.01
CA ALA A 109 -4.23 1.06 -3.85
C ALA A 109 -4.16 2.56 -3.61
N PHE A 110 -5.29 3.24 -3.59
CA PHE A 110 -5.36 4.68 -3.32
C PHE A 110 -4.90 5.02 -1.90
N ARG A 111 -5.26 4.22 -0.90
CA ARG A 111 -4.82 4.40 0.48
C ARG A 111 -3.29 4.33 0.59
N ILE A 112 -2.70 3.27 0.05
CA ILE A 112 -1.24 3.08 0.04
C ILE A 112 -0.55 4.27 -0.62
N PHE A 113 -1.08 4.72 -1.75
CA PHE A 113 -0.53 5.85 -2.50
C PHE A 113 -0.64 7.18 -1.74
N ILE A 114 -1.84 7.54 -1.25
CA ILE A 114 -2.09 8.83 -0.58
C ILE A 114 -1.26 8.97 0.70
N ASN A 115 -1.01 7.87 1.39
CA ASN A 115 -0.27 7.87 2.66
C ASN A 115 1.21 7.48 2.51
N ASN A 116 1.68 7.24 1.28
CA ASN A 116 3.06 6.81 1.03
C ASN A 116 3.50 5.60 1.89
N GLU A 117 2.57 4.67 2.14
CA GLU A 117 2.72 3.62 3.16
C GLU A 117 3.97 2.76 2.96
N LEU A 118 4.33 2.47 1.70
CA LEU A 118 5.47 1.58 1.41
C LEU A 118 6.83 2.23 1.67
N GLU A 119 6.96 3.53 1.39
CA GLU A 119 8.19 4.29 1.71
C GLU A 119 8.32 4.48 3.20
N GLU A 120 7.26 4.89 3.89
CA GLU A 120 7.23 5.01 5.35
C GLU A 120 7.61 3.68 6.02
N PHE A 121 7.13 2.56 5.47
CA PHE A 121 7.51 1.24 5.95
C PHE A 121 8.99 0.94 5.75
N ALA A 122 9.52 1.19 4.56
CA ALA A 122 10.93 0.97 4.27
C ALA A 122 11.85 1.82 5.17
N GLU A 123 11.49 3.10 5.38
CA GLU A 123 12.23 4.00 6.28
C GLU A 123 12.15 3.53 7.74
N SER A 124 11.00 3.00 8.17
CA SER A 124 10.85 2.47 9.51
C SER A 124 11.73 1.24 9.79
N LEU A 125 11.91 0.37 8.79
CA LEU A 125 12.83 -0.77 8.90
C LEU A 125 14.29 -0.31 9.02
N LYS A 126 14.69 0.71 8.24
CA LYS A 126 16.02 1.32 8.35
C LYS A 126 16.24 1.98 9.71
N ALA A 127 15.23 2.66 10.24
CA ALA A 127 15.28 3.26 11.57
C ALA A 127 15.38 2.19 12.67
N ALA A 128 14.60 1.12 12.56
CA ALA A 128 14.68 -0.01 13.48
C ALA A 128 16.08 -0.65 13.51
N GLU A 129 16.71 -0.83 12.35
CA GLU A 129 18.09 -1.33 12.24
C GLU A 129 19.08 -0.48 13.04
N LYS A 130 18.97 0.85 12.93
CA LYS A 130 19.86 1.79 13.64
C LYS A 130 19.66 1.80 15.15
N LEU A 131 18.45 1.52 15.61
CA LEU A 131 18.07 1.57 17.03
C LEU A 131 18.28 0.24 17.76
N LEU A 132 18.39 -0.86 17.03
CA LEU A 132 18.57 -2.18 17.62
C LEU A 132 19.97 -2.36 18.20
N LYS A 133 20.00 -2.83 19.43
CA LYS A 133 21.23 -3.31 20.05
C LYS A 133 21.62 -4.69 19.50
N LEU A 134 22.89 -5.03 19.61
CA LEU A 134 23.37 -6.38 19.27
C LEU A 134 22.57 -7.44 20.05
N GLY A 135 22.06 -8.44 19.33
CA GLY A 135 21.17 -9.47 19.89
C GLY A 135 19.68 -9.07 19.95
N GLY A 136 19.32 -7.86 19.53
CA GLY A 136 17.92 -7.42 19.42
C GLY A 136 17.15 -8.15 18.33
N TYR A 137 15.81 -8.14 18.43
CA TYR A 137 14.91 -8.82 17.49
C TYR A 137 14.08 -7.81 16.70
N VAL A 138 13.90 -8.08 15.41
CA VAL A 138 12.89 -7.43 14.55
C VAL A 138 11.82 -8.45 14.21
N VAL A 139 10.57 -8.13 14.52
CA VAL A 139 9.41 -8.92 14.12
C VAL A 139 8.57 -8.06 13.21
N THR A 140 8.29 -8.55 12.00
CA THR A 140 7.47 -7.86 11.01
C THR A 140 6.28 -8.71 10.61
N ILE A 141 5.13 -8.07 10.43
CA ILE A 141 3.89 -8.70 9.95
C ILE A 141 3.52 -8.01 8.64
N ALA A 142 3.34 -8.78 7.58
CA ALA A 142 2.87 -8.30 6.29
C ALA A 142 1.45 -8.78 6.02
N PHE A 143 0.58 -7.88 5.60
CA PHE A 143 -0.80 -8.19 5.24
C PHE A 143 -0.97 -8.36 3.72
N HIS A 144 -0.03 -7.87 2.92
CA HIS A 144 -0.05 -8.02 1.47
C HIS A 144 1.36 -8.18 0.87
N SER A 145 1.40 -8.59 -0.41
CA SER A 145 2.63 -8.95 -1.13
C SER A 145 3.66 -7.82 -1.24
N LEU A 146 3.22 -6.57 -1.32
CA LEU A 146 4.12 -5.42 -1.45
C LEU A 146 4.94 -5.21 -0.17
N GLU A 147 4.30 -5.32 1.00
CA GLU A 147 5.00 -5.29 2.30
C GLU A 147 5.96 -6.46 2.44
N ASP A 148 5.52 -7.68 2.10
CA ASP A 148 6.36 -8.89 2.14
C ASP A 148 7.61 -8.73 1.25
N ASN A 149 7.48 -8.10 0.09
CA ASN A 149 8.60 -7.80 -0.79
C ASN A 149 9.60 -6.80 -0.19
N ILE A 150 9.12 -5.76 0.48
CA ILE A 150 9.98 -4.79 1.18
C ILE A 150 10.74 -5.51 2.29
N ILE A 151 10.07 -6.31 3.11
CA ILE A 151 10.68 -7.10 4.18
C ILE A 151 11.77 -8.02 3.62
N LYS A 152 11.45 -8.79 2.58
CA LYS A 152 12.39 -9.71 1.95
C LYS A 152 13.61 -8.99 1.39
N ASN A 153 13.42 -7.84 0.74
CA ASN A 153 14.50 -7.06 0.17
C ASN A 153 15.38 -6.44 1.27
N PHE A 154 14.78 -5.97 2.35
CA PHE A 154 15.50 -5.39 3.48
C PHE A 154 16.42 -6.43 4.17
N PHE A 155 15.95 -7.67 4.35
CA PHE A 155 16.71 -8.73 5.00
C PHE A 155 17.59 -9.56 4.05
N LYS A 156 17.57 -9.27 2.74
CA LYS A 156 18.54 -9.89 1.81
C LYS A 156 19.95 -9.40 2.14
N PRO A 157 20.95 -10.29 2.09
CA PRO A 157 22.35 -9.88 2.16
C PRO A 157 22.63 -8.89 1.03
N SER A 158 23.27 -7.78 1.32
CA SER A 158 23.78 -6.88 0.29
C SER A 158 24.89 -7.61 -0.45
N LEU A 159 24.60 -8.08 -1.65
CA LEU A 159 25.62 -8.58 -2.56
C LEU A 159 26.42 -7.36 -3.06
N ILE A 160 27.46 -6.98 -2.34
CA ILE A 160 28.47 -6.09 -2.88
C ILE A 160 29.24 -6.95 -3.89
N SER A 161 28.92 -6.76 -5.17
CA SER A 161 29.66 -7.38 -6.28
C SER A 161 31.01 -6.67 -6.36
N PHE A 162 32.03 -7.26 -5.79
CA PHE A 162 33.41 -6.85 -6.05
C PHE A 162 33.92 -7.47 -7.35
N PRO A 163 34.82 -6.78 -8.12
CA PRO A 163 35.54 -7.40 -9.21
C PRO A 163 36.23 -8.69 -8.75
N LYS A 164 36.21 -9.74 -9.58
CA LYS A 164 36.67 -11.08 -9.21
C LYS A 164 38.17 -11.17 -8.85
N ASP A 165 38.94 -10.12 -9.10
CA ASP A 165 40.40 -10.10 -8.97
C ASP A 165 40.90 -9.56 -7.62
N ILE A 166 40.02 -9.22 -6.71
CA ILE A 166 40.40 -8.77 -5.37
C ILE A 166 40.20 -9.94 -4.39
N PRO A 167 41.25 -10.50 -3.75
CA PRO A 167 41.12 -11.52 -2.72
C PRO A 167 40.52 -10.88 -1.45
N ILE A 168 39.25 -10.64 -1.42
CA ILE A 168 38.51 -10.17 -0.25
C ILE A 168 38.02 -11.41 0.48
N ASN A 169 38.33 -11.50 1.75
CA ASN A 169 37.73 -12.47 2.65
C ASN A 169 36.27 -12.11 2.80
N ASN A 170 35.42 -12.59 1.87
CA ASN A 170 33.97 -12.35 1.79
C ASN A 170 33.24 -13.01 2.98
N LYS A 171 33.54 -12.57 4.18
CA LYS A 171 32.55 -12.65 5.27
C LYS A 171 31.52 -11.60 4.99
N GLU A 172 30.46 -11.97 4.23
CA GLU A 172 29.21 -11.22 4.23
C GLU A 172 28.84 -10.96 5.70
N GLU A 173 29.03 -9.75 6.17
CA GLU A 173 28.47 -9.35 7.47
C GLU A 173 26.95 -9.37 7.31
N LYS A 174 26.36 -10.50 7.64
CA LYS A 174 24.92 -10.63 7.72
C LYS A 174 24.44 -9.74 8.85
N ARG A 175 23.91 -8.58 8.52
CA ARG A 175 23.35 -7.63 9.48
C ARG A 175 22.29 -8.28 10.36
N PHE A 176 21.52 -9.21 9.79
CA PHE A 176 20.44 -9.94 10.47
C PHE A 176 20.56 -11.44 10.25
N LYS A 177 20.27 -12.21 11.29
CA LYS A 177 20.09 -13.66 11.22
C LYS A 177 18.58 -13.94 11.21
N CYS A 178 18.07 -14.57 10.15
CA CYS A 178 16.69 -15.02 10.10
C CYS A 178 16.47 -16.16 11.10
N ILE A 179 15.65 -15.94 12.13
CA ILE A 179 15.34 -16.93 13.16
C ILE A 179 14.15 -17.78 12.75
N ALA A 180 13.10 -17.14 12.19
CA ALA A 180 11.92 -17.83 11.70
C ALA A 180 11.49 -17.26 10.36
N LYS A 181 11.19 -18.14 9.41
CA LYS A 181 10.62 -17.77 8.11
C LYS A 181 9.10 -17.94 8.18
N LYS A 182 8.35 -16.97 7.63
CA LYS A 182 6.91 -17.02 7.35
C LYS A 182 6.09 -17.92 8.30
N VAL A 183 5.90 -17.45 9.51
CA VAL A 183 5.00 -18.09 10.48
C VAL A 183 3.57 -17.71 10.11
N ARG A 184 2.69 -18.69 9.92
CA ARG A 184 1.26 -18.45 9.76
C ARG A 184 0.58 -18.67 11.10
N ALA A 185 -0.44 -17.86 11.40
CA ALA A 185 -1.27 -18.10 12.57
C ALA A 185 -1.88 -19.52 12.48
N SER A 186 -1.81 -20.28 13.56
CA SER A 186 -2.59 -21.51 13.71
C SER A 186 -4.08 -21.17 13.65
N LYS A 187 -4.86 -22.02 12.98
CA LYS A 187 -6.32 -21.90 12.99
C LYS A 187 -6.86 -22.17 14.38
#